data_ee753c1d0fcb1778fd980e559bd05cf3
#
_entry.id   ee753c1d0fcb1778fd980e559bd05cf3
#
_cell.length_a   1.000
_cell.length_b   1.000
_cell.length_c   1.000
_cell.angle_alpha   90.00
_cell.angle_beta   90.00
_cell.angle_gamma   90.00
#
_symmetry.space_group_name_H-M   'P 1'
#
loop_
_entity.id
_entity.type
_entity.pdbx_description
1 polymer ?
#
loop_
_entity_poly.entity_id
_entity_poly.type
_entity_poly.pdbx_seq_one_letter_code
_entity_poly.pdbx_strand_id
1 'polypeptide(L)'
;MEFTNEVLECLERAAQLTGGEWRTYIAHENESGVFYLRGRMKYWDPDNFNCLMQTAVLRGMNIETDRKGEIVVRARRLNLEVMEQVTDPHDYLDATKRAILKLAIKLGRVP
;
A
#
# COMPACT_ATOMS: atom_id res chain seq x y z
N MET A 1 1.84 -7.69 -8.04
CA MET A 1 3.09 -7.47 -7.26
C MET A 1 3.31 -8.65 -6.36
N GLU A 2 4.52 -9.13 -6.29
CA GLU A 2 4.88 -10.25 -5.42
C GLU A 2 5.14 -9.75 -3.98
N PHE A 3 4.51 -10.38 -3.01
CA PHE A 3 4.68 -10.04 -1.60
C PHE A 3 5.71 -10.95 -0.95
N THR A 4 6.98 -10.61 -1.13
CA THR A 4 8.10 -11.29 -0.46
C THR A 4 8.11 -10.92 1.02
N ASN A 5 8.86 -11.68 1.84
CA ASN A 5 9.00 -11.36 3.26
C ASN A 5 9.55 -9.95 3.48
N GLU A 6 10.51 -9.52 2.67
CA GLU A 6 11.06 -8.16 2.72
C GLU A 6 10.00 -7.10 2.47
N VAL A 7 9.16 -7.30 1.44
CA VAL A 7 8.07 -6.39 1.10
C VAL A 7 7.05 -6.33 2.23
N LEU A 8 6.67 -7.46 2.81
CA LEU A 8 5.73 -7.53 3.92
C LEU A 8 6.28 -6.80 5.15
N GLU A 9 7.56 -6.95 5.46
CA GLU A 9 8.20 -6.20 6.56
C GLU A 9 8.15 -4.69 6.32
N CYS A 10 8.38 -4.25 5.09
CA CYS A 10 8.26 -2.83 4.72
C CYS A 10 6.83 -2.33 4.93
N LEU A 11 5.84 -3.11 4.54
CA LEU A 11 4.43 -2.76 4.69
C LEU A 11 4.02 -2.72 6.17
N GLU A 12 4.50 -3.66 6.99
CA GLU A 12 4.28 -3.63 8.44
C GLU A 12 4.78 -2.33 9.06
N ARG A 13 6.00 -1.93 8.72
CA ARG A 13 6.57 -0.69 9.23
C ARG A 13 5.79 0.53 8.74
N ALA A 14 5.45 0.57 7.45
CA ALA A 14 4.70 1.70 6.89
C ALA A 14 3.32 1.83 7.50
N ALA A 15 2.61 0.73 7.70
CA ALA A 15 1.27 0.72 8.30
C ALA A 15 1.28 0.69 9.83
N GLN A 16 2.47 0.69 10.45
CA GLN A 16 2.65 0.60 11.90
C GLN A 16 1.96 -0.63 12.51
N LEU A 17 2.02 -1.73 11.80
CA LEU A 17 1.52 -3.02 12.28
C LEU A 17 2.60 -3.70 13.10
N THR A 18 2.30 -4.05 14.35
CA THR A 18 3.27 -4.67 15.24
C THR A 18 2.64 -5.86 15.98
N GLY A 19 3.50 -6.84 16.32
CA GLY A 19 3.09 -7.97 17.15
C GLY A 19 2.18 -8.99 16.50
N GLY A 20 2.10 -8.98 15.17
CA GLY A 20 1.25 -9.90 14.43
C GLY A 20 2.02 -10.78 13.45
N GLU A 21 1.29 -11.49 12.67
CA GLU A 21 1.84 -12.35 11.63
C GLU A 21 1.04 -12.20 10.33
N TRP A 22 1.70 -12.41 9.22
CA TRP A 22 1.06 -12.46 7.91
C TRP A 22 0.53 -13.85 7.63
N ARG A 23 -0.69 -13.91 7.15
CA ARG A 23 -1.29 -15.13 6.62
C ARG A 23 -1.75 -14.89 5.20
N THR A 24 -1.44 -15.81 4.31
CA THR A 24 -1.86 -15.74 2.92
C THR A 24 -3.18 -16.46 2.76
N TYR A 25 -4.10 -15.85 2.04
CA TYR A 25 -5.35 -16.48 1.65
C TYR A 25 -5.60 -16.22 0.15
N ILE A 26 -6.43 -17.04 -0.45
CA ILE A 26 -6.84 -16.85 -1.84
C ILE A 26 -8.22 -16.20 -1.82
N ALA A 27 -8.30 -14.98 -2.32
CA ALA A 27 -9.56 -14.27 -2.51
C ALA A 27 -9.79 -14.15 -4.02
N HIS A 28 -10.80 -14.86 -4.51
CA HIS A 28 -11.03 -15.01 -5.95
C HIS A 28 -9.84 -15.69 -6.63
N GLU A 29 -9.17 -15.03 -7.54
CA GLU A 29 -8.00 -15.57 -8.26
C GLU A 29 -6.68 -14.98 -7.76
N ASN A 30 -6.73 -14.09 -6.76
CA ASN A 30 -5.56 -13.39 -6.26
C ASN A 30 -5.16 -13.89 -4.87
N GLU A 31 -3.85 -14.04 -4.66
CA GLU A 31 -3.31 -14.30 -3.33
C GLU A 31 -3.19 -12.96 -2.58
N SER A 32 -3.80 -12.89 -1.42
CA SER A 32 -3.77 -11.72 -0.56
C SER A 32 -3.20 -12.06 0.81
N GLY A 33 -2.49 -11.11 1.41
CA GLY A 33 -1.99 -11.26 2.77
C GLY A 33 -2.96 -10.63 3.77
N VAL A 34 -3.17 -11.31 4.88
CA VAL A 34 -3.94 -10.78 6.00
C VAL A 34 -3.05 -10.77 7.23
N PHE A 35 -3.02 -9.64 7.90
CA PHE A 35 -2.22 -9.46 9.09
C PHE A 35 -3.04 -9.72 10.36
N TYR A 36 -2.50 -10.53 11.26
CA TYR A 36 -3.14 -10.85 12.54
C TYR A 36 -2.28 -10.36 13.69
N LEU A 37 -2.86 -9.65 14.63
CA LEU A 37 -2.23 -9.36 15.92
C LEU A 37 -2.52 -10.49 16.89
N ARG A 38 -1.60 -10.76 17.84
CA ARG A 38 -1.67 -11.82 18.85
C ARG A 38 -3.09 -12.05 19.38
N GLY A 39 -3.73 -13.13 18.99
CA GLY A 39 -5.09 -13.49 19.40
C GLY A 39 -6.19 -12.53 18.94
N ARG A 40 -5.86 -11.46 18.27
CA ARG A 40 -6.79 -10.50 17.67
C ARG A 40 -6.58 -10.46 16.17
N MET A 41 -7.62 -10.73 15.42
CA MET A 41 -7.57 -10.53 13.98
C MET A 41 -7.66 -9.04 13.71
N LYS A 42 -6.58 -8.47 13.14
CA LYS A 42 -6.62 -7.14 12.55
C LYS A 42 -6.49 -7.34 11.05
N TYR A 43 -7.56 -7.06 10.34
CA TYR A 43 -7.55 -7.16 8.90
C TYR A 43 -6.69 -6.04 8.31
N TRP A 44 -5.61 -6.40 7.66
CA TRP A 44 -4.84 -5.49 6.83
C TRP A 44 -4.35 -6.27 5.62
N ASP A 45 -4.80 -5.88 4.44
CA ASP A 45 -4.56 -6.59 3.20
C ASP A 45 -3.94 -5.62 2.21
N PRO A 46 -2.74 -5.93 1.66
CA PRO A 46 -2.09 -5.06 0.68
C PRO A 46 -2.89 -4.88 -0.61
N ASP A 47 -3.84 -5.74 -0.90
CA ASP A 47 -4.74 -5.58 -2.05
C ASP A 47 -6.03 -4.81 -1.72
N ASN A 48 -6.27 -4.51 -0.46
CA ASN A 48 -7.49 -3.82 -0.04
C ASN A 48 -7.29 -2.31 -0.07
N PHE A 49 -8.12 -1.62 -0.85
CA PHE A 49 -8.03 -0.16 -1.00
C PHE A 49 -8.16 0.58 0.33
N ASN A 50 -9.10 0.16 1.19
CA ASN A 50 -9.30 0.81 2.48
C ASN A 50 -8.07 0.68 3.38
N CYS A 51 -7.42 -0.48 3.39
CA CYS A 51 -6.18 -0.69 4.15
C CYS A 51 -5.06 0.23 3.63
N LEU A 52 -4.92 0.34 2.33
CA LEU A 52 -3.91 1.22 1.72
C LEU A 52 -4.22 2.69 2.00
N MET A 53 -5.48 3.09 1.98
CA MET A 53 -5.89 4.47 2.31
C MET A 53 -5.62 4.80 3.78
N GLN A 54 -5.83 3.86 4.70
CA GLN A 54 -5.47 4.05 6.10
C GLN A 54 -3.97 4.33 6.25
N THR A 55 -3.14 3.56 5.54
CA THR A 55 -1.70 3.78 5.54
C THR A 55 -1.34 5.13 4.90
N ALA A 56 -1.99 5.50 3.81
CA ALA A 56 -1.77 6.78 3.15
C ALA A 56 -2.06 7.96 4.09
N VAL A 57 -3.16 7.91 4.82
CA VAL A 57 -3.53 8.93 5.80
C VAL A 57 -2.50 8.96 6.94
N LEU A 58 -2.16 7.80 7.48
CA LEU A 58 -1.19 7.67 8.58
C LEU A 58 0.17 8.26 8.21
N ARG A 59 0.62 8.05 6.98
CA ARG A 59 1.92 8.51 6.50
C ARG A 59 1.89 9.89 5.85
N GLY A 60 0.74 10.54 5.82
CA GLY A 60 0.63 11.87 5.22
C GLY A 60 0.91 11.90 3.74
N MET A 61 0.42 10.90 3.02
CA MET A 61 0.56 10.86 1.57
C MET A 61 -0.41 11.83 0.90
N ASN A 62 0.07 12.56 -0.11
CA ASN A 62 -0.76 13.35 -1.01
C ASN A 62 -0.98 12.56 -2.29
N ILE A 63 -2.23 12.43 -2.69
CA ILE A 63 -2.63 11.73 -3.92
C ILE A 63 -3.16 12.77 -4.89
N GLU A 64 -2.53 12.89 -6.05
CA GLU A 64 -2.90 13.87 -7.06
C GLU A 64 -3.03 13.21 -8.42
N THR A 65 -3.96 13.69 -9.21
CA THR A 65 -4.05 13.39 -10.65
C THR A 65 -3.54 14.58 -11.41
N ASP A 66 -2.62 14.36 -12.34
CA ASP A 66 -2.20 15.43 -13.21
C ASP A 66 -3.05 15.47 -14.50
N ARG A 67 -2.78 16.49 -15.34
CA ARG A 67 -3.54 16.69 -16.59
C ARG A 67 -3.25 15.64 -17.65
N LYS A 68 -2.18 14.85 -17.48
CA LYS A 68 -1.76 13.82 -18.44
C LYS A 68 -2.27 12.43 -18.07
N GLY A 69 -3.12 12.32 -17.06
CA GLY A 69 -3.63 11.03 -16.60
C GLY A 69 -2.64 10.26 -15.74
N GLU A 70 -1.75 10.93 -15.04
CA GLU A 70 -0.85 10.32 -14.08
C GLU A 70 -1.41 10.44 -12.67
N ILE A 71 -1.29 9.38 -11.90
CA ILE A 71 -1.51 9.41 -10.46
C ILE A 71 -0.16 9.62 -9.79
N VAL A 72 -0.06 10.68 -9.01
CA VAL A 72 1.17 11.01 -8.27
C VAL A 72 0.87 10.92 -6.78
N VAL A 73 1.64 10.11 -6.07
CA VAL A 73 1.53 9.99 -4.61
C VAL A 73 2.86 10.41 -4.00
N ARG A 74 2.81 11.38 -3.09
CA ARG A 74 3.98 11.96 -2.44
C ARG A 74 3.89 11.81 -0.92
N ALA A 75 5.02 11.50 -0.29
CA ALA A 75 5.17 11.59 1.15
C ALA A 75 5.68 13.00 1.52
N ARG A 76 4.90 13.74 2.31
CA ARG A 76 5.16 15.16 2.61
C ARG A 76 6.52 15.46 3.21
N ARG A 77 7.06 14.57 4.06
CA ARG A 77 8.24 14.87 4.88
C ARG A 77 9.56 14.35 4.33
N LEU A 78 9.54 13.46 3.33
CA LEU A 78 10.71 12.73 2.90
C LEU A 78 11.06 12.91 1.43
N ASN A 79 10.37 13.79 0.73
CA ASN A 79 10.53 14.00 -0.72
C ASN A 79 10.47 12.71 -1.55
N LEU A 80 9.73 11.71 -1.04
CA LEU A 80 9.50 10.48 -1.78
C LEU A 80 8.25 10.61 -2.63
N GLU A 81 8.33 10.08 -3.83
CA GLU A 81 7.28 10.23 -4.81
C GLU A 81 7.15 8.94 -5.63
N VAL A 82 5.93 8.56 -5.94
CA VAL A 82 5.62 7.47 -6.89
C VAL A 82 4.63 8.00 -7.91
N MET A 83 4.89 7.73 -9.18
CA MET A 83 4.00 8.07 -10.29
C MET A 83 3.53 6.80 -10.99
N GLU A 84 2.25 6.74 -11.30
CA GLU A 84 1.64 5.66 -12.06
C GLU A 84 0.88 6.22 -13.25
N GLN A 85 1.08 5.61 -14.42
CA GLN A 85 0.36 5.96 -15.63
C GLN A 85 -1.03 5.33 -15.62
N VAL A 86 -2.03 6.10 -16.04
CA VAL A 86 -3.38 5.63 -16.24
C VAL A 86 -3.69 5.65 -17.74
N THR A 87 -3.81 4.46 -18.32
CA THR A 87 -4.09 4.32 -19.76
C THR A 87 -5.57 4.28 -20.06
N ASP A 88 -6.38 3.85 -19.09
CA ASP A 88 -7.83 3.77 -19.20
C ASP A 88 -8.46 4.51 -18.02
N PRO A 89 -9.47 5.39 -18.24
CA PRO A 89 -10.14 6.08 -17.13
C PRO A 89 -10.72 5.16 -16.05
N HIS A 90 -11.02 3.91 -16.39
CA HIS A 90 -11.50 2.93 -15.40
C HIS A 90 -10.39 2.38 -14.48
N ASP A 91 -9.12 2.63 -14.81
CA ASP A 91 -7.98 2.10 -14.07
C ASP A 91 -7.43 3.06 -12.99
N TYR A 92 -8.09 4.19 -12.75
CA TYR A 92 -7.64 5.16 -11.75
C TYR A 92 -7.53 4.55 -10.36
N LEU A 93 -8.51 3.73 -9.96
CA LEU A 93 -8.48 3.09 -8.65
C LEU A 93 -7.29 2.14 -8.51
N ASP A 94 -7.06 1.30 -9.52
CA ASP A 94 -5.95 0.35 -9.51
C ASP A 94 -4.60 1.06 -9.55
N ALA A 95 -4.48 2.12 -10.35
CA ALA A 95 -3.26 2.93 -10.41
C ALA A 95 -2.99 3.61 -9.05
N THR A 96 -4.02 4.12 -8.40
CA THR A 96 -3.91 4.72 -7.08
C THR A 96 -3.45 3.69 -6.04
N LYS A 97 -4.03 2.50 -6.06
CA LYS A 97 -3.62 1.39 -5.17
C LYS A 97 -2.15 1.04 -5.38
N ARG A 98 -1.71 0.87 -6.63
CA ARG A 98 -0.30 0.57 -6.94
C ARG A 98 0.63 1.67 -6.45
N ALA A 99 0.27 2.92 -6.67
CA ALA A 99 1.10 4.05 -6.25
C ALA A 99 1.24 4.12 -4.73
N ILE A 100 0.15 3.98 -3.99
CA ILE A 100 0.16 3.95 -2.52
C ILE A 100 1.01 2.78 -2.02
N LEU A 101 0.81 1.60 -2.59
CA LEU A 101 1.54 0.39 -2.20
C LEU A 101 3.05 0.56 -2.42
N LYS A 102 3.46 1.05 -3.58
CA LYS A 102 4.87 1.30 -3.89
C LYS A 102 5.49 2.33 -2.96
N LEU A 103 4.77 3.41 -2.66
CA LEU A 103 5.27 4.44 -1.74
C LEU A 103 5.34 3.90 -0.31
N ALA A 104 4.37 3.11 0.13
CA ALA A 104 4.40 2.46 1.44
C ALA A 104 5.65 1.57 1.59
N ILE A 105 5.99 0.80 0.56
CA ILE A 105 7.20 -0.03 0.55
C ILE A 105 8.45 0.84 0.69
N LYS A 106 8.53 1.94 -0.06
CA LYS A 106 9.66 2.88 0.05
C LYS A 106 9.77 3.47 1.45
N LEU A 107 8.65 3.89 2.04
CA LEU A 107 8.61 4.44 3.40
C LEU A 107 9.02 3.41 4.44
N GLY A 108 8.63 2.16 4.26
CA GLY A 108 9.01 1.08 5.15
C GLY A 108 10.50 0.73 5.12
N ARG A 109 11.23 1.14 4.08
CA ARG A 109 12.68 0.95 3.98
C ARG A 109 13.47 2.06 4.65
N VAL A 110 12.85 3.17 4.94
CA VAL A 110 13.50 4.30 5.62
C VAL A 110 13.59 3.99 7.11
N PRO A 111 14.78 4.06 7.71
CA PRO A 111 14.97 3.79 9.13
C PRO A 111 14.30 4.84 10.05
#